data_60752eb825b3f7283b1c25a21a521d03
#
_entry.id   60752eb825b3f7283b1c25a21a521d03
#
_cell.length_a   1.000
_cell.length_b   1.000
_cell.length_c   1.000
_cell.angle_alpha   90.00
_cell.angle_beta   90.00
_cell.angle_gamma   90.00
#
_symmetry.space_group_name_H-M   'P 1'
#
loop_
_entity.id
_entity.type
_entity.pdbx_description
1 polymer ?
#
loop_
_entity_poly.entity_id
_entity_poly.type
_entity_poly.pdbx_seq_one_letter_code
_entity_poly.pdbx_strand_id
1 'polypeptide(L)' 'MDQKLETFLTLCKTMHYGRAAELLHLSQPAVSKHIQALEAQYGVRLFTYQARRLQKTREGDLLEQYAF' A
#
# COMPACT_ATOMS: atom_id res chain seq x y z
N MET A 1 -0.07 15.57 3.34
CA MET A 1 -0.48 14.33 2.65
C MET A 1 -1.20 13.43 3.64
N ASP A 2 -2.25 12.79 3.20
CA ASP A 2 -2.98 11.81 4.01
C ASP A 2 -2.04 10.67 4.43
N GLN A 3 -2.09 10.27 5.68
CA GLN A 3 -1.24 9.21 6.20
C GLN A 3 -1.45 7.89 5.45
N LYS A 4 -2.67 7.59 5.04
CA LYS A 4 -2.94 6.37 4.28
C LYS A 4 -2.25 6.38 2.92
N LEU A 5 -2.25 7.54 2.25
CA LEU A 5 -1.53 7.68 0.99
C LEU A 5 -0.03 7.59 1.18
N GLU A 6 0.49 8.17 2.26
CA GLU A 6 1.91 8.05 2.60
C GLU A 6 2.28 6.57 2.80
N THR A 7 1.46 5.84 3.55
CA THR A 7 1.65 4.41 3.76
C THR A 7 1.63 3.66 2.44
N PHE A 8 0.67 3.97 1.58
CA PHE A 8 0.55 3.34 0.27
C PHE A 8 1.81 3.58 -0.58
N LEU A 9 2.27 4.83 -0.65
CA LEU A 9 3.47 5.16 -1.44
C LEU A 9 4.70 4.46 -0.89
N THR A 10 4.84 4.38 0.43
CA THR A 10 5.96 3.67 1.05
C THR A 10 5.91 2.18 0.73
N LEU A 11 4.72 1.59 0.75
CA LEU A 11 4.58 0.17 0.39
C LEU A 11 4.89 -0.04 -1.09
N CYS A 12 4.52 0.88 -1.96
CA CYS A 12 4.88 0.80 -3.38
C CYS A 12 6.40 0.77 -3.59
N LYS A 13 7.12 1.52 -2.78
CA LYS A 13 8.59 1.57 -2.90
C LYS A 13 9.27 0.33 -2.35
N THR A 14 8.80 -0.15 -1.21
CA THR A 14 9.44 -1.28 -0.53
C THR A 14 8.93 -2.63 -1.04
N MET A 15 7.67 -2.69 -1.43
CA MET A 15 6.96 -3.93 -1.78
C MET A 15 7.12 -4.99 -0.70
N HIS A 16 7.16 -4.54 0.55
CA HIS A 16 7.36 -5.41 1.70
C HIS A 16 6.73 -4.77 2.93
N TYR A 17 5.70 -5.41 3.48
CA TYR A 17 4.94 -4.84 4.61
C TYR A 17 5.82 -4.56 5.82
N GLY A 18 6.73 -5.47 6.15
CA GLY A 18 7.61 -5.29 7.31
C GLY A 18 8.53 -4.08 7.16
N ARG A 19 9.10 -3.89 5.97
CA ARG A 19 9.98 -2.75 5.72
C ARG A 19 9.19 -1.44 5.72
N ALA A 20 8.02 -1.45 5.11
CA ALA A 20 7.16 -0.26 5.11
C ALA A 20 6.82 0.13 6.54
N ALA A 21 6.45 -0.85 7.37
CA ALA A 21 6.13 -0.60 8.77
C ALA A 21 7.31 0.02 9.52
N GLU A 22 8.53 -0.51 9.30
CA GLU A 22 9.73 0.04 9.92
C GLU A 22 9.97 1.48 9.52
N LEU A 23 9.89 1.77 8.23
CA LEU A 23 10.13 3.12 7.72
C LEU A 23 9.10 4.12 8.23
N LEU A 24 7.86 3.67 8.42
CA LEU A 24 6.76 4.51 8.85
C LEU A 24 6.61 4.58 10.37
N HIS A 25 7.41 3.79 11.10
CA HIS A 25 7.27 3.64 12.55
C HIS A 25 5.88 3.17 12.94
N LEU A 26 5.34 2.23 12.15
CA LEU A 26 4.02 1.63 12.37
C LEU A 26 4.18 0.12 12.54
N SER A 27 3.15 -0.50 13.12
CA SER A 27 3.07 -1.97 13.11
C SER A 27 2.64 -2.44 11.72
N GLN A 28 2.95 -3.70 11.38
CA GLN A 28 2.47 -4.27 10.12
C GLN A 28 0.94 -4.26 10.02
N PRO A 29 0.19 -4.63 11.07
CA PRO A 29 -1.27 -4.52 11.01
C PRO A 29 -1.76 -3.10 10.73
N ALA A 30 -1.07 -2.07 11.22
CA ALA A 30 -1.45 -0.69 10.94
C ALA A 30 -1.26 -0.36 9.46
N VAL A 31 -0.14 -0.80 8.87
CA VAL A 31 0.09 -0.63 7.44
C VAL A 31 -1.01 -1.33 6.65
N SER A 32 -1.31 -2.57 7.02
CA SER A 32 -2.36 -3.35 6.35
C SER A 32 -3.72 -2.66 6.43
N LYS A 33 -4.06 -2.10 7.60
CA LYS A 33 -5.33 -1.38 7.76
C LYS A 33 -5.42 -0.15 6.88
N HIS A 34 -4.31 0.59 6.76
CA HIS A 34 -4.28 1.76 5.88
C HIS A 34 -4.55 1.36 4.43
N ILE A 35 -3.92 0.27 3.98
CA ILE A 35 -4.11 -0.20 2.61
C ILE A 35 -5.56 -0.67 2.40
N GLN A 36 -6.10 -1.42 3.35
CA GLN A 36 -7.48 -1.88 3.26
C GLN A 36 -8.47 -0.72 3.23
N ALA A 37 -8.19 0.34 4.00
CA ALA A 37 -9.05 1.52 4.01
C ALA A 37 -9.04 2.23 2.66
N LEU A 38 -7.87 2.33 2.02
CA LEU A 38 -7.79 2.91 0.68
C LEU A 38 -8.50 2.03 -0.35
N GLU A 39 -8.31 0.72 -0.26
CA GLU A 39 -9.00 -0.21 -1.16
C GLU A 39 -10.50 -0.08 -1.03
N ALA A 40 -11.01 0.05 0.20
CA ALA A 40 -12.43 0.25 0.43
C ALA A 40 -12.91 1.60 -0.10
N GLN A 41 -12.11 2.64 0.09
CA GLN A 41 -12.45 3.99 -0.35
C GLN A 41 -12.61 4.07 -1.89
N TYR A 42 -11.71 3.42 -2.61
CA TYR A 42 -11.72 3.44 -4.08
C TYR A 42 -12.47 2.27 -4.70
N GLY A 43 -12.85 1.28 -3.89
CA GLY A 43 -13.57 0.11 -4.39
C GLY A 43 -12.73 -0.79 -5.29
N VAL A 44 -11.42 -0.82 -5.10
CA VAL A 44 -10.50 -1.62 -5.91
C VAL A 44 -9.43 -2.27 -5.03
N ARG A 45 -8.80 -3.32 -5.54
CA ARG A 45 -7.61 -3.88 -4.91
C ARG A 45 -6.39 -3.11 -5.43
N LEU A 46 -5.50 -2.75 -4.52
CA LEU A 46 -4.27 -2.02 -4.87
C LEU A 46 -3.07 -2.94 -4.90
N PHE A 47 -3.09 -4.00 -4.09
CA PHE A 47 -2.03 -5.00 -4.03
C PHE A 47 -2.64 -6.39 -4.06
N THR A 48 -1.89 -7.34 -4.58
CA THR A 48 -2.26 -8.74 -4.58
C THR A 48 -1.00 -9.59 -4.42
N TYR A 49 -1.18 -10.86 -4.09
CA TYR A 49 -0.07 -11.80 -4.03
C TYR A 49 -0.16 -12.74 -5.22
N GLN A 50 0.96 -12.92 -5.92
CA GLN A 50 1.09 -13.91 -6.97
C GLN A 50 2.39 -14.67 -6.74
N ALA A 51 2.30 -15.98 -6.66
CA ALA A 51 3.45 -16.84 -6.37
C ALA A 51 4.19 -16.37 -5.11
N ARG A 52 3.42 -16.00 -4.08
CA ARG A 52 3.93 -15.52 -2.78
C ARG A 52 4.68 -14.20 -2.85
N ARG A 53 4.55 -13.47 -3.94
CA ARG A 53 5.14 -12.15 -4.09
C ARG A 53 4.08 -11.09 -4.09
N LEU A 54 4.35 -10.01 -3.38
CA LEU A 54 3.46 -8.85 -3.39
C LEU A 54 3.59 -8.14 -4.72
N GLN A 55 2.46 -7.85 -5.35
CA GLN A 55 2.40 -7.18 -6.65
C GLN A 55 1.43 -6.02 -6.55
N LYS A 56 1.70 -4.94 -7.26
CA LYS A 56 0.71 -3.89 -7.43
C LYS A 56 -0.29 -4.34 -8.50
N THR A 57 -1.56 -4.03 -8.28
CA THR A 57 -2.56 -4.20 -9.31
C THR A 57 -2.43 -3.06 -10.31
N ARG A 58 -3.17 -3.15 -11.43
CA ARG A 58 -3.25 -2.04 -12.37
C ARG A 58 -3.73 -0.77 -11.68
N GLU A 59 -4.74 -0.91 -10.82
CA GLU A 59 -5.28 0.22 -10.06
C GLU A 59 -4.26 0.77 -9.08
N GLY A 60 -3.45 -0.10 -8.48
CA GLY A 60 -2.37 0.34 -7.60
C GLY A 60 -1.35 1.17 -8.35
N ASP A 61 -0.94 0.74 -9.55
CA ASP A 61 -0.02 1.51 -10.39
C ASP A 61 -0.59 2.87 -10.74
N LEU A 62 -1.88 2.93 -11.08
CA LEU A 62 -2.54 4.19 -11.44
C LEU A 62 -2.59 5.13 -10.25
N LEU A 63 -2.96 4.62 -9.07
CA LEU A 63 -3.01 5.47 -7.88
C LEU A 63 -1.63 6.01 -7.53
N GLU A 64 -0.60 5.19 -7.66
CA GLU A 64 0.77 5.61 -7.39
C GLU A 64 1.15 6.80 -8.28
N GLN A 65 0.78 6.76 -9.55
CA GLN A 65 1.06 7.85 -10.48
C GLN A 65 0.34 9.14 -10.09
N TYR A 66 -0.91 9.01 -9.65
CA TYR A 66 -1.71 10.19 -9.29
C TYR A 66 -1.37 10.74 -7.91
N ALA A 67 -0.84 9.93 -7.02
CA ALA A 67 -0.56 10.32 -5.64
C ALA A 67 0.77 11.07 -5.49
N PHE A 68 1.50 11.24 -6.55
CA PHE A 68 2.77 11.93 -6.55
C PHE A 68 2.60 13.43 -6.46
#